data_accf5a71506e2677f0ca4b244d4f233f
#
_entry.id   accf5a71506e2677f0ca4b244d4f233f
#
_cell.length_a   1.000
_cell.length_b   1.000
_cell.length_c   1.000
_cell.angle_alpha   90.00
_cell.angle_beta   90.00
_cell.angle_gamma   90.00
#
_symmetry.space_group_name_H-M   'P 1'
#
loop_
_entity.id
_entity.type
_entity.pdbx_description
1 polymer ?
#
loop_
_entity_poly.entity_id
_entity_poly.type
_entity_poly.pdbx_seq_one_letter_code
_entity_poly.pdbx_strand_id
1 'polypeptide(L)'
;RYVISQHPESDVKVTIDYPPYSSESGSEKKRILIIDDEADKGWGELYKALFSHYSNIEVNTLKGFDYASDTKATLLQKVKEAIEERPFEPYHLVLLDIRLLQDDFKKKTDFSSFDVINRLQALNKGIQIIIVTASNKVWNLQYTLNRNVFAYITKESIFDKCCSKEKLEKLLKQSVDAISKSHFLQKVAENEKRILDKLNNKTSTISVPIRERMLYNIKEQIEIAWVMLTNYRFDERYLRYAYLSYYQILELFAETGTG
;
A
#
# COMPACT_ATOMS: atom_id res chain seq x y z
N ARG A 1 -7.92 5.76 -25.36
CA ARG A 1 -6.81 6.39 -26.10
C ARG A 1 -6.49 7.70 -25.41
N TYR A 2 -5.31 7.80 -24.80
CA TYR A 2 -4.82 9.07 -24.24
C TYR A 2 -3.77 9.63 -25.19
N VAL A 3 -3.86 10.93 -25.44
CA VAL A 3 -2.87 11.69 -26.22
C VAL A 3 -2.03 12.42 -25.19
N ILE A 4 -0.76 12.02 -25.05
CA ILE A 4 0.23 12.78 -24.29
C ILE A 4 0.96 13.65 -25.33
N SER A 5 0.48 14.88 -25.53
CA SER A 5 1.13 15.86 -26.41
C SER A 5 1.97 16.79 -25.56
N GLN A 6 3.28 16.76 -25.74
CA GLN A 6 4.21 17.73 -25.13
C GLN A 6 5.02 18.55 -26.17
N HIS A 7 4.87 18.26 -27.44
CA HIS A 7 5.43 19.06 -28.52
C HIS A 7 4.43 19.18 -29.68
N PRO A 8 4.25 20.36 -30.31
CA PRO A 8 3.30 20.55 -31.37
C PRO A 8 3.56 19.74 -32.66
N GLU A 9 4.60 18.94 -32.71
CA GLU A 9 5.00 18.20 -33.92
C GLU A 9 4.95 16.66 -33.82
N SER A 10 4.54 16.08 -32.68
CA SER A 10 4.38 14.62 -32.62
C SER A 10 3.20 14.20 -31.72
N ASP A 11 2.06 13.91 -32.33
CA ASP A 11 0.96 13.19 -31.69
C ASP A 11 1.38 11.73 -31.46
N VAL A 12 2.09 11.45 -30.39
CA VAL A 12 2.37 10.07 -29.98
C VAL A 12 1.12 9.50 -29.31
N LYS A 13 0.33 8.74 -30.07
CA LYS A 13 -0.82 8.00 -29.53
C LYS A 13 -0.32 6.70 -28.90
N VAL A 14 -0.27 6.66 -27.58
CA VAL A 14 0.00 5.43 -26.83
C VAL A 14 -1.32 4.72 -26.56
N THR A 15 -1.48 3.50 -27.09
CA THR A 15 -2.62 2.62 -26.75
C THR A 15 -2.17 1.71 -25.62
N ILE A 16 -2.84 1.79 -24.47
CA ILE A 16 -2.55 1.00 -23.28
C ILE A 16 -3.50 -0.20 -23.25
N ASP A 17 -2.96 -1.39 -22.99
CA ASP A 17 -3.74 -2.60 -22.71
C ASP A 17 -4.03 -2.66 -21.21
N TYR A 18 -5.28 -2.41 -20.85
CA TYR A 18 -5.71 -2.39 -19.46
C TYR A 18 -5.91 -3.83 -18.94
N PRO A 19 -5.25 -4.24 -17.86
CA PRO A 19 -5.50 -5.54 -17.26
C PRO A 19 -6.95 -5.62 -16.77
N PRO A 20 -7.59 -6.79 -16.87
CA PRO A 20 -8.93 -6.97 -16.33
C PRO A 20 -8.88 -6.77 -14.81
N TYR A 21 -9.76 -5.94 -14.31
CA TYR A 21 -9.96 -5.72 -12.89
C TYR A 21 -11.41 -6.09 -12.56
N SER A 22 -11.61 -7.32 -12.12
CA SER A 22 -12.90 -7.75 -11.61
C SER A 22 -13.03 -7.31 -10.16
N SER A 23 -13.87 -6.30 -9.90
CA SER A 23 -14.33 -6.05 -8.55
C SER A 23 -15.27 -7.20 -8.19
N GLU A 24 -14.80 -8.21 -7.48
CA GLU A 24 -15.66 -9.30 -6.97
C GLU A 24 -16.75 -8.83 -6.02
N SER A 25 -16.70 -7.58 -5.57
CA SER A 25 -17.74 -6.92 -4.79
C SER A 25 -18.09 -5.59 -5.46
N GLY A 26 -19.21 -5.56 -6.17
CA GLY A 26 -19.72 -4.37 -6.84
C GLY A 26 -19.71 -3.14 -5.93
N SER A 27 -19.44 -1.99 -6.49
CA SER A 27 -19.54 -0.62 -5.95
C SER A 27 -18.49 -0.13 -4.92
N GLU A 28 -17.68 -0.94 -4.28
CA GLU A 28 -16.71 -0.44 -3.30
C GLU A 28 -15.56 0.33 -3.98
N LYS A 29 -15.44 1.61 -3.66
CA LYS A 29 -14.37 2.46 -4.17
C LYS A 29 -13.01 2.01 -3.64
N LYS A 30 -12.03 1.91 -4.50
CA LYS A 30 -10.63 1.67 -4.18
C LYS A 30 -9.86 2.98 -4.31
N ARG A 31 -9.00 3.28 -3.34
CA ARG A 31 -8.32 4.57 -3.28
C ARG A 31 -6.81 4.39 -3.42
N ILE A 32 -6.21 5.23 -4.26
CA ILE A 32 -4.77 5.35 -4.45
C ILE A 32 -4.33 6.72 -3.93
N LEU A 33 -3.26 6.74 -3.13
CA LEU A 33 -2.60 7.97 -2.70
C LEU A 33 -1.26 8.12 -3.43
N ILE A 34 -1.02 9.27 -4.01
CA ILE A 34 0.25 9.65 -4.61
C ILE A 34 1.01 10.53 -3.62
N ILE A 35 2.24 10.15 -3.31
CA ILE A 35 3.19 10.92 -2.50
C ILE A 35 4.47 11.09 -3.34
N ASP A 36 4.60 12.25 -3.98
CA ASP A 36 5.60 12.52 -4.99
C ASP A 36 5.88 14.03 -4.99
N ASP A 37 7.15 14.45 -4.92
CA ASP A 37 7.55 15.86 -4.92
C ASP A 37 7.35 16.54 -6.30
N GLU A 38 7.12 15.75 -7.32
CA GLU A 38 6.82 16.21 -8.68
C GLU A 38 5.38 15.94 -9.12
N ALA A 39 4.48 15.62 -8.19
CA ALA A 39 3.08 15.32 -8.51
C ALA A 39 2.38 16.46 -9.27
N ASP A 40 2.70 17.70 -8.95
CA ASP A 40 2.19 18.93 -9.59
C ASP A 40 2.86 19.23 -10.95
N LYS A 41 4.00 18.60 -11.25
CA LYS A 41 4.70 18.73 -12.53
C LYS A 41 4.17 17.77 -13.63
N GLY A 42 2.98 17.23 -13.42
CA GLY A 42 2.28 16.39 -14.39
C GLY A 42 2.21 14.92 -14.02
N TRP A 43 3.00 14.43 -13.04
CA TRP A 43 2.93 13.03 -12.60
C TRP A 43 1.57 12.69 -11.98
N GLY A 44 1.02 13.58 -11.16
CA GLY A 44 -0.31 13.39 -10.57
C GLY A 44 -1.40 13.24 -11.62
N GLU A 45 -1.39 14.08 -12.66
CA GLU A 45 -2.38 14.03 -13.75
C GLU A 45 -2.18 12.77 -14.62
N LEU A 46 -0.92 12.36 -14.87
CA LEU A 46 -0.64 11.12 -15.59
C LEU A 46 -1.24 9.90 -14.85
N TYR A 47 -1.03 9.80 -13.54
CA TYR A 47 -1.59 8.69 -12.76
C TYR A 47 -3.12 8.74 -12.74
N LYS A 48 -3.72 9.90 -12.56
CA LYS A 48 -5.19 10.06 -12.65
C LYS A 48 -5.72 9.60 -14.03
N ALA A 49 -5.07 10.03 -15.10
CA ALA A 49 -5.41 9.61 -16.46
C ALA A 49 -5.26 8.09 -16.65
N LEU A 50 -4.16 7.52 -16.15
CA LEU A 50 -3.88 6.08 -16.25
C LEU A 50 -4.95 5.23 -15.58
N PHE A 51 -5.44 5.64 -14.40
CA PHE A 51 -6.45 4.90 -13.66
C PHE A 51 -7.89 5.29 -13.99
N SER A 52 -8.14 6.34 -14.77
CA SER A 52 -9.49 6.82 -15.11
C SER A 52 -10.34 5.80 -15.89
N HIS A 53 -9.69 4.78 -16.48
CA HIS A 53 -10.38 3.65 -17.11
C HIS A 53 -11.21 2.81 -16.11
N TYR A 54 -10.81 2.79 -14.84
CA TYR A 54 -11.48 2.04 -13.78
C TYR A 54 -12.39 2.96 -12.97
N SER A 55 -13.70 2.86 -13.20
CA SER A 55 -14.71 3.75 -12.56
C SER A 55 -14.76 3.65 -11.04
N ASN A 56 -14.25 2.56 -10.46
CA ASN A 56 -14.20 2.32 -9.03
C ASN A 56 -12.85 2.63 -8.38
N ILE A 57 -11.89 3.22 -9.12
CA ILE A 57 -10.60 3.64 -8.57
C ILE A 57 -10.56 5.16 -8.46
N GLU A 58 -10.33 5.66 -7.25
CA GLU A 58 -10.12 7.09 -6.95
C GLU A 58 -8.63 7.34 -6.70
N VAL A 59 -8.06 8.32 -7.40
CA VAL A 59 -6.64 8.69 -7.28
C VAL A 59 -6.53 10.07 -6.65
N ASN A 60 -5.83 10.17 -5.53
CA ASN A 60 -5.60 11.40 -4.80
C ASN A 60 -4.09 11.68 -4.69
N THR A 61 -3.71 12.95 -4.66
CA THR A 61 -2.36 13.40 -4.30
C THR A 61 -2.32 13.82 -2.83
N LEU A 62 -1.18 13.70 -2.17
CA LEU A 62 -1.01 14.17 -0.79
C LEU A 62 -1.21 15.69 -0.74
N LYS A 63 -2.27 16.12 -0.06
CA LYS A 63 -2.65 17.55 0.02
C LYS A 63 -1.62 18.35 0.81
N GLY A 64 -1.31 19.55 0.31
CA GLY A 64 -0.46 20.53 1.00
C GLY A 64 0.99 20.08 1.19
N PHE A 65 1.42 19.02 0.50
CA PHE A 65 2.81 18.59 0.51
C PHE A 65 3.66 19.55 -0.34
N ASP A 66 4.77 20.03 0.24
CA ASP A 66 5.75 20.88 -0.44
C ASP A 66 7.16 20.41 -0.07
N TYR A 67 7.86 19.84 -1.06
CA TYR A 67 9.19 19.27 -0.87
C TYR A 67 10.23 20.29 -0.37
N ALA A 68 10.05 21.58 -0.65
CA ALA A 68 11.00 22.63 -0.32
C ALA A 68 10.87 23.17 1.10
N SER A 69 9.63 23.22 1.62
CA SER A 69 9.32 23.80 2.93
C SER A 69 8.97 22.77 4.00
N ASP A 70 8.54 21.57 3.61
CA ASP A 70 8.19 20.55 4.59
C ASP A 70 9.43 19.97 5.28
N THR A 71 9.25 19.71 6.57
CA THR A 71 10.17 18.89 7.36
C THR A 71 9.67 17.43 7.37
N LYS A 72 10.53 16.51 7.80
CA LYS A 72 10.14 15.11 8.01
C LYS A 72 8.92 14.98 8.94
N ALA A 73 8.86 15.77 10.00
CA ALA A 73 7.74 15.73 10.95
C ALA A 73 6.42 16.22 10.32
N THR A 74 6.46 17.31 9.55
CA THR A 74 5.27 17.82 8.86
C THR A 74 4.79 16.90 7.77
N LEU A 75 5.70 16.27 7.01
CA LEU A 75 5.37 15.26 6.01
C LEU A 75 4.65 14.05 6.67
N LEU A 76 5.21 13.50 7.76
CA LEU A 76 4.60 12.36 8.46
C LEU A 76 3.24 12.70 9.06
N GLN A 77 3.04 13.94 9.51
CA GLN A 77 1.75 14.42 10.01
C GLN A 77 0.73 14.51 8.86
N LYS A 78 1.09 15.08 7.70
CA LYS A 78 0.23 15.14 6.51
C LYS A 78 -0.16 13.75 6.01
N VAL A 79 0.79 12.80 6.01
CA VAL A 79 0.51 11.40 5.66
C VAL A 79 -0.51 10.79 6.63
N LYS A 80 -0.34 11.01 7.94
CA LYS A 80 -1.30 10.55 8.94
C LYS A 80 -2.69 11.12 8.69
N GLU A 81 -2.81 12.41 8.52
CA GLU A 81 -4.08 13.11 8.26
C GLU A 81 -4.77 12.56 7.00
N ALA A 82 -4.02 12.36 5.91
CA ALA A 82 -4.57 11.79 4.68
C ALA A 82 -5.12 10.37 4.87
N ILE A 83 -4.43 9.52 5.64
CA ILE A 83 -4.89 8.14 5.91
C ILE A 83 -6.11 8.13 6.83
N GLU A 84 -6.16 9.02 7.83
CA GLU A 84 -7.23 9.11 8.83
C GLU A 84 -8.45 9.93 8.35
N GLU A 85 -8.35 10.71 7.25
CA GLU A 85 -9.42 11.56 6.72
C GLU A 85 -10.72 10.79 6.46
N ARG A 86 -10.61 9.55 5.97
CA ARG A 86 -11.75 8.69 5.65
C ARG A 86 -11.54 7.27 6.19
N PRO A 87 -11.79 7.02 7.46
CA PRO A 87 -11.48 5.73 8.10
C PRO A 87 -12.29 4.55 7.54
N PHE A 88 -13.47 4.82 6.96
CA PHE A 88 -14.33 3.79 6.34
C PHE A 88 -14.05 3.59 4.83
N GLU A 89 -13.22 4.43 4.22
CA GLU A 89 -12.78 4.33 2.84
C GLU A 89 -11.25 4.37 2.80
N PRO A 90 -10.56 3.33 3.27
CA PRO A 90 -9.11 3.37 3.42
C PRO A 90 -8.40 3.40 2.06
N TYR A 91 -7.20 3.94 2.03
CA TYR A 91 -6.32 3.79 0.88
C TYR A 91 -5.85 2.35 0.74
N HIS A 92 -5.85 1.85 -0.49
CA HIS A 92 -5.43 0.50 -0.84
C HIS A 92 -3.99 0.47 -1.35
N LEU A 93 -3.60 1.52 -2.08
CA LEU A 93 -2.29 1.63 -2.71
C LEU A 93 -1.72 3.02 -2.46
N VAL A 94 -0.40 3.07 -2.21
CA VAL A 94 0.38 4.30 -2.25
C VAL A 94 1.41 4.19 -3.37
N LEU A 95 1.41 5.16 -4.29
CA LEU A 95 2.49 5.40 -5.22
C LEU A 95 3.44 6.40 -4.57
N LEU A 96 4.65 5.97 -4.26
CA LEU A 96 5.57 6.71 -3.41
C LEU A 96 6.88 6.98 -4.13
N ASP A 97 7.30 8.25 -4.23
CA ASP A 97 8.69 8.55 -4.62
C ASP A 97 9.66 8.32 -3.45
N ILE A 98 10.91 8.00 -3.77
CA ILE A 98 11.96 7.80 -2.77
C ILE A 98 12.41 9.12 -2.16
N ARG A 99 12.54 10.17 -2.96
CA ARG A 99 13.05 11.47 -2.55
C ARG A 99 11.93 12.47 -2.41
N LEU A 100 11.48 12.68 -1.20
CA LEU A 100 10.33 13.52 -0.92
C LEU A 100 10.72 14.92 -0.44
N LEU A 101 11.85 15.05 0.26
CA LEU A 101 12.28 16.31 0.85
C LEU A 101 13.59 16.80 0.21
N GLN A 102 13.82 18.11 0.25
CA GLN A 102 15.02 18.73 -0.30
C GLN A 102 16.31 18.11 0.25
N ASP A 103 16.31 17.73 1.53
CA ASP A 103 17.48 17.09 2.15
C ASP A 103 17.75 15.67 1.65
N ASP A 104 16.77 14.97 1.11
CA ASP A 104 16.95 13.62 0.56
C ASP A 104 17.87 13.62 -0.67
N PHE A 105 17.93 14.73 -1.41
CA PHE A 105 18.80 14.85 -2.60
C PHE A 105 20.29 14.85 -2.24
N LYS A 106 20.63 15.19 -0.99
CA LYS A 106 22.02 15.18 -0.48
C LYS A 106 22.41 13.84 0.14
N LYS A 107 21.44 12.96 0.42
CA LYS A 107 21.65 11.68 1.10
C LYS A 107 21.94 10.55 0.11
N LYS A 108 22.71 9.57 0.57
CA LYS A 108 22.91 8.30 -0.15
C LYS A 108 21.93 7.22 0.35
N THR A 109 21.51 7.32 1.61
CA THR A 109 20.64 6.39 2.32
C THR A 109 19.80 7.20 3.31
N ASP A 110 18.86 6.56 4.00
CA ASP A 110 18.00 7.20 5.01
C ASP A 110 17.11 8.32 4.45
N PHE A 111 16.38 7.98 3.39
CA PHE A 111 15.41 8.88 2.76
C PHE A 111 14.16 9.03 3.63
N SER A 112 13.52 10.19 3.55
CA SER A 112 12.27 10.48 4.28
C SER A 112 11.12 9.52 3.90
N SER A 113 11.12 8.99 2.67
CA SER A 113 10.17 7.96 2.23
C SER A 113 10.19 6.69 3.07
N PHE A 114 11.33 6.35 3.69
CA PHE A 114 11.41 5.16 4.55
C PHE A 114 10.60 5.32 5.84
N ASP A 115 10.58 6.53 6.40
CA ASP A 115 9.73 6.83 7.55
C ASP A 115 8.26 6.88 7.16
N VAL A 116 7.98 7.38 5.95
CA VAL A 116 6.62 7.36 5.36
C VAL A 116 6.13 5.92 5.21
N ILE A 117 6.96 4.98 4.69
CA ILE A 117 6.62 3.56 4.59
C ILE A 117 6.27 2.99 5.96
N ASN A 118 7.13 3.18 6.96
CA ASN A 118 6.89 2.70 8.31
C ASN A 118 5.59 3.29 8.90
N ARG A 119 5.33 4.58 8.67
CA ARG A 119 4.12 5.27 9.14
C ARG A 119 2.86 4.72 8.48
N LEU A 120 2.87 4.53 7.16
CA LEU A 120 1.75 3.96 6.41
C LEU A 120 1.39 2.55 6.90
N GLN A 121 2.39 1.68 7.07
CA GLN A 121 2.21 0.32 7.55
C GLN A 121 1.70 0.25 9.00
N ALA A 122 2.12 1.20 9.85
CA ALA A 122 1.63 1.29 11.22
C ALA A 122 0.16 1.76 11.30
N LEU A 123 -0.26 2.66 10.39
CA LEU A 123 -1.63 3.17 10.34
C LEU A 123 -2.61 2.21 9.66
N ASN A 124 -2.13 1.50 8.64
CA ASN A 124 -2.95 0.54 7.87
C ASN A 124 -2.09 -0.64 7.41
N LYS A 125 -2.14 -1.75 8.15
CA LYS A 125 -1.37 -2.97 7.86
C LYS A 125 -1.64 -3.54 6.46
N GLY A 126 -2.84 -3.36 5.93
CA GLY A 126 -3.24 -3.88 4.61
C GLY A 126 -2.78 -3.03 3.43
N ILE A 127 -2.33 -1.78 3.65
CA ILE A 127 -1.96 -0.88 2.57
C ILE A 127 -0.77 -1.44 1.76
N GLN A 128 -0.85 -1.33 0.45
CA GLN A 128 0.28 -1.72 -0.42
C GLN A 128 1.02 -0.47 -0.89
N ILE A 129 2.33 -0.59 -1.08
CA ILE A 129 3.18 0.52 -1.48
C ILE A 129 3.96 0.10 -2.72
N ILE A 130 3.86 0.90 -3.77
CA ILE A 130 4.72 0.80 -4.96
C ILE A 130 5.63 2.02 -4.96
N ILE A 131 6.93 1.77 -4.96
CA ILE A 131 7.91 2.84 -5.16
C ILE A 131 7.97 3.17 -6.65
N VAL A 132 7.77 4.44 -6.97
CA VAL A 132 7.91 4.96 -8.34
C VAL A 132 8.91 6.11 -8.32
N THR A 133 10.12 5.91 -8.83
CA THR A 133 11.21 6.89 -8.69
C THR A 133 12.07 7.03 -9.94
N ALA A 134 12.61 8.21 -10.16
CA ALA A 134 13.60 8.46 -11.21
C ALA A 134 14.98 7.84 -10.91
N SER A 135 15.21 7.38 -9.67
CA SER A 135 16.48 6.81 -9.27
C SER A 135 16.60 5.33 -9.69
N ASN A 136 17.59 5.00 -10.51
CA ASN A 136 17.92 3.63 -10.92
C ASN A 136 19.00 2.96 -10.07
N LYS A 137 19.34 3.52 -8.90
CA LYS A 137 20.42 3.02 -8.05
C LYS A 137 20.02 1.71 -7.37
N VAL A 138 20.81 0.65 -7.60
CA VAL A 138 20.56 -0.72 -7.11
C VAL A 138 20.41 -0.81 -5.59
N TRP A 139 21.17 -0.03 -4.83
CA TRP A 139 21.06 -0.03 -3.36
C TRP A 139 19.72 0.51 -2.85
N ASN A 140 19.07 1.43 -3.58
CA ASN A 140 17.72 1.87 -3.23
C ASN A 140 16.74 0.70 -3.33
N LEU A 141 16.90 -0.17 -4.33
CA LEU A 141 16.10 -1.37 -4.49
C LEU A 141 16.26 -2.33 -3.30
N GLN A 142 17.50 -2.59 -2.86
CA GLN A 142 17.75 -3.48 -1.72
C GLN A 142 17.14 -2.95 -0.42
N TYR A 143 17.26 -1.65 -0.15
CA TYR A 143 16.66 -1.03 1.03
C TYR A 143 15.14 -1.08 1.02
N THR A 144 14.50 -0.98 -0.14
CA THR A 144 13.04 -1.03 -0.26
C THR A 144 12.49 -2.45 -0.20
N LEU A 145 13.19 -3.45 -0.75
CA LEU A 145 12.77 -4.85 -0.70
C LEU A 145 12.67 -5.39 0.74
N ASN A 146 13.52 -4.91 1.64
CA ASN A 146 13.49 -5.29 3.06
C ASN A 146 12.36 -4.60 3.86
N ARG A 147 11.54 -3.74 3.24
CA ARG A 147 10.49 -2.93 3.91
C ARG A 147 9.07 -3.29 3.50
N ASN A 148 8.84 -4.50 3.00
CA ASN A 148 7.50 -4.95 2.58
C ASN A 148 6.80 -4.03 1.57
N VAL A 149 7.55 -3.42 0.64
CA VAL A 149 6.94 -2.72 -0.50
C VAL A 149 6.51 -3.72 -1.56
N PHE A 150 5.39 -3.46 -2.21
CA PHE A 150 4.81 -4.37 -3.20
C PHE A 150 5.67 -4.44 -4.47
N ALA A 151 6.12 -3.31 -4.96
CA ALA A 151 6.95 -3.24 -6.16
C ALA A 151 7.84 -1.99 -6.18
N TYR A 152 8.84 -2.02 -7.05
CA TYR A 152 9.73 -0.92 -7.37
C TYR A 152 9.71 -0.68 -8.89
N ILE A 153 9.42 0.53 -9.30
CA ILE A 153 9.34 0.94 -10.70
C ILE A 153 10.18 2.20 -10.88
N THR A 154 11.06 2.18 -11.88
CA THR A 154 11.83 3.37 -12.24
C THR A 154 11.00 4.29 -13.14
N LYS A 155 10.89 5.58 -12.76
CA LYS A 155 10.47 6.65 -13.66
C LYS A 155 11.56 6.79 -14.71
N GLU A 156 11.37 6.28 -15.90
CA GLU A 156 12.17 6.81 -17.01
C GLU A 156 11.51 8.10 -17.45
N SER A 157 12.35 9.04 -17.88
CA SER A 157 11.88 10.30 -18.39
C SER A 157 10.73 10.06 -19.37
N ILE A 158 9.50 10.39 -18.94
CA ILE A 158 8.30 10.37 -19.80
C ILE A 158 8.50 11.33 -20.96
N PHE A 159 9.46 12.23 -20.81
CA PHE A 159 9.82 13.26 -21.76
C PHE A 159 10.90 12.84 -22.74
N ASP A 160 11.65 11.78 -22.46
CA ASP A 160 12.45 11.11 -23.48
C ASP A 160 11.51 10.36 -24.42
N LYS A 161 11.71 10.51 -25.72
CA LYS A 161 10.87 10.06 -26.85
C LYS A 161 10.31 8.62 -26.80
N CYS A 162 10.51 7.91 -25.70
CA CYS A 162 10.10 6.53 -25.45
C CYS A 162 9.57 6.33 -24.02
N CYS A 163 8.44 6.96 -23.68
CA CYS A 163 7.62 6.38 -22.64
C CYS A 163 7.18 5.00 -23.15
N SER A 164 7.87 3.94 -22.72
CA SER A 164 7.53 2.63 -23.25
C SER A 164 6.15 2.27 -22.70
N LYS A 165 5.20 2.01 -23.60
CA LYS A 165 3.90 1.40 -23.33
C LYS A 165 4.01 0.32 -22.26
N GLU A 166 5.01 -0.55 -22.39
CA GLU A 166 5.33 -1.65 -21.49
C GLU A 166 5.49 -1.25 -20.02
N LYS A 167 6.10 -0.07 -19.75
CA LYS A 167 6.30 0.39 -18.37
C LYS A 167 5.03 0.90 -17.73
N LEU A 168 4.21 1.61 -18.49
CA LEU A 168 2.89 2.04 -18.03
C LEU A 168 1.98 0.84 -17.79
N GLU A 169 2.00 -0.15 -18.67
CA GLU A 169 1.24 -1.40 -18.51
C GLU A 169 1.75 -2.20 -17.32
N LYS A 170 3.07 -2.25 -17.10
CA LYS A 170 3.65 -2.89 -15.92
C LYS A 170 3.22 -2.19 -14.63
N LEU A 171 3.27 -0.85 -14.58
CA LEU A 171 2.80 -0.07 -13.43
C LEU A 171 1.33 -0.35 -13.17
N LEU A 172 0.50 -0.32 -14.22
CA LEU A 172 -0.93 -0.54 -14.13
C LEU A 172 -1.25 -1.94 -13.61
N LYS A 173 -0.62 -2.97 -14.18
CA LYS A 173 -0.78 -4.36 -13.73
C LYS A 173 -0.40 -4.54 -12.27
N GLN A 174 0.79 -4.06 -11.88
CA GLN A 174 1.25 -4.16 -10.50
C GLN A 174 0.36 -3.38 -9.53
N SER A 175 -0.21 -2.26 -9.98
CA SER A 175 -1.13 -1.48 -9.15
C SER A 175 -2.46 -2.20 -8.93
N VAL A 176 -3.03 -2.83 -9.96
CA VAL A 176 -4.25 -3.63 -9.86
C VAL A 176 -4.03 -4.84 -8.92
N ASP A 177 -2.92 -5.53 -9.07
CA ASP A 177 -2.55 -6.66 -8.20
C ASP A 177 -2.36 -6.18 -6.74
N ALA A 178 -1.70 -5.02 -6.54
CA ALA A 178 -1.51 -4.43 -5.22
C ALA A 178 -2.84 -4.03 -4.56
N ILE A 179 -3.76 -3.42 -5.31
CA ILE A 179 -5.09 -3.03 -4.81
C ILE A 179 -5.88 -4.28 -4.39
N SER A 180 -5.87 -5.33 -5.20
CA SER A 180 -6.55 -6.59 -4.90
C SER A 180 -5.99 -7.24 -3.63
N LYS A 181 -4.65 -7.27 -3.47
CA LYS A 181 -3.99 -7.76 -2.27
C LYS A 181 -4.33 -6.90 -1.05
N SER A 182 -4.31 -5.57 -1.20
CA SER A 182 -4.64 -4.65 -0.12
C SER A 182 -6.07 -4.86 0.39
N HIS A 183 -7.02 -5.00 -0.51
CA HIS A 183 -8.42 -5.26 -0.15
C HIS A 183 -8.58 -6.52 0.69
N PHE A 184 -7.93 -7.61 0.28
CA PHE A 184 -7.91 -8.86 1.04
C PHE A 184 -7.30 -8.66 2.45
N LEU A 185 -6.12 -8.03 2.53
CA LEU A 185 -5.42 -7.83 3.80
C LEU A 185 -6.18 -6.89 4.75
N GLN A 186 -6.85 -5.88 4.23
CA GLN A 186 -7.68 -4.99 5.05
C GLN A 186 -8.86 -5.74 5.67
N LYS A 187 -9.52 -6.64 4.91
CA LYS A 187 -10.57 -7.51 5.46
C LYS A 187 -10.04 -8.45 6.55
N VAL A 188 -8.84 -8.99 6.36
CA VAL A 188 -8.18 -9.81 7.39
C VAL A 188 -7.96 -8.98 8.65
N ALA A 189 -7.36 -7.78 8.53
CA ALA A 189 -7.10 -6.89 9.67
C ALA A 189 -8.39 -6.48 10.40
N GLU A 190 -9.48 -6.22 9.68
CA GLU A 190 -10.76 -5.88 10.26
C GLU A 190 -11.34 -7.04 11.09
N ASN A 191 -11.24 -8.28 10.57
CA ASN A 191 -11.70 -9.46 11.29
C ASN A 191 -10.85 -9.74 12.54
N GLU A 192 -9.52 -9.59 12.45
CA GLU A 192 -8.63 -9.70 13.60
C GLU A 192 -8.98 -8.68 14.69
N LYS A 193 -9.20 -7.43 14.30
CA LYS A 193 -9.63 -6.39 15.23
C LYS A 193 -10.93 -6.77 15.93
N ARG A 194 -11.94 -7.27 15.19
CA ARG A 194 -13.21 -7.74 15.77
C ARG A 194 -13.01 -8.86 16.80
N ILE A 195 -12.08 -9.80 16.54
CA ILE A 195 -11.74 -10.88 17.49
C ILE A 195 -11.11 -10.29 18.74
N LEU A 196 -10.10 -9.44 18.59
CA LEU A 196 -9.40 -8.83 19.72
C LEU A 196 -10.32 -7.92 20.55
N ASP A 197 -11.20 -7.16 19.92
CA ASP A 197 -12.17 -6.29 20.61
C ASP A 197 -13.16 -7.12 21.43
N LYS A 198 -13.64 -8.24 20.91
CA LYS A 198 -14.52 -9.16 21.66
C LYS A 198 -13.82 -9.76 22.88
N LEU A 199 -12.56 -10.15 22.75
CA LEU A 199 -11.78 -10.70 23.87
C LEU A 199 -11.44 -9.64 24.93
N ASN A 200 -11.23 -8.39 24.52
CA ASN A 200 -10.97 -7.28 25.43
C ASN A 200 -12.23 -6.80 26.16
N ASN A 201 -13.42 -7.19 25.71
CA ASN A 201 -14.68 -6.76 26.31
C ASN A 201 -14.81 -7.32 27.74
N LYS A 202 -14.97 -6.45 28.73
CA LYS A 202 -15.10 -6.80 30.15
C LYS A 202 -16.36 -7.61 30.49
N THR A 203 -17.35 -7.65 29.58
CA THR A 203 -18.57 -8.46 29.75
C THR A 203 -18.39 -9.93 29.38
N SER A 204 -17.18 -10.33 28.94
CA SER A 204 -16.85 -11.72 28.65
C SER A 204 -16.99 -12.61 29.89
N THR A 205 -17.60 -13.78 29.72
CA THR A 205 -17.74 -14.82 30.76
C THR A 205 -16.41 -15.51 31.10
N ILE A 206 -15.36 -15.26 30.32
CA ILE A 206 -14.03 -15.83 30.49
C ILE A 206 -13.33 -15.18 31.68
N SER A 207 -12.76 -15.98 32.59
CA SER A 207 -11.99 -15.47 33.74
C SER A 207 -10.79 -14.64 33.27
N VAL A 208 -10.42 -13.62 34.03
CA VAL A 208 -9.34 -12.66 33.65
C VAL A 208 -8.02 -13.36 33.32
N PRO A 209 -7.48 -14.30 34.14
CA PRO A 209 -6.19 -14.95 33.82
C PRO A 209 -6.23 -15.76 32.51
N ILE A 210 -7.34 -16.46 32.25
CA ILE A 210 -7.52 -17.24 31.02
C ILE A 210 -7.57 -16.28 29.82
N ARG A 211 -8.33 -15.21 29.93
CA ARG A 211 -8.45 -14.20 28.87
C ARG A 211 -7.12 -13.54 28.52
N GLU A 212 -6.32 -13.15 29.50
CA GLU A 212 -5.00 -12.55 29.29
C GLU A 212 -4.05 -13.52 28.57
N ARG A 213 -4.04 -14.79 28.96
CA ARG A 213 -3.25 -15.82 28.30
C ARG A 213 -3.71 -16.04 26.86
N MET A 214 -5.03 -16.10 26.62
CA MET A 214 -5.59 -16.23 25.28
C MET A 214 -5.21 -15.03 24.40
N LEU A 215 -5.36 -13.81 24.91
CA LEU A 215 -5.00 -12.60 24.18
C LEU A 215 -3.52 -12.61 23.78
N TYR A 216 -2.64 -13.04 24.65
CA TYR A 216 -1.21 -13.16 24.33
C TYR A 216 -0.99 -14.15 23.18
N ASN A 217 -1.49 -15.39 23.31
CA ASN A 217 -1.31 -16.44 22.31
C ASN A 217 -1.95 -16.06 20.95
N ILE A 218 -3.14 -15.46 20.97
CA ILE A 218 -3.83 -15.03 19.75
C ILE A 218 -3.04 -13.93 19.04
N LYS A 219 -2.52 -12.94 19.77
CA LYS A 219 -1.68 -11.88 19.18
C LYS A 219 -0.43 -12.46 18.53
N GLU A 220 0.23 -13.41 19.17
CA GLU A 220 1.39 -14.10 18.61
C GLU A 220 1.05 -14.82 17.30
N GLN A 221 -0.06 -15.57 17.26
CA GLN A 221 -0.50 -16.25 16.05
C GLN A 221 -0.89 -15.26 14.93
N ILE A 222 -1.53 -14.15 15.26
CA ILE A 222 -1.83 -13.07 14.31
C ILE A 222 -0.53 -12.50 13.72
N GLU A 223 0.48 -12.23 14.53
CA GLU A 223 1.76 -11.69 14.05
C GLU A 223 2.47 -12.68 13.11
N ILE A 224 2.48 -13.96 13.44
CA ILE A 224 3.02 -15.02 12.58
C ILE A 224 2.25 -15.06 11.26
N ALA A 225 0.91 -15.04 11.30
CA ALA A 225 0.08 -15.05 10.12
C ALA A 225 0.37 -13.83 9.21
N TRP A 226 0.57 -12.64 9.79
CA TRP A 226 0.91 -11.44 9.03
C TRP A 226 2.26 -11.54 8.32
N VAL A 227 3.29 -12.09 8.97
CA VAL A 227 4.58 -12.35 8.32
C VAL A 227 4.39 -13.27 7.11
N MET A 228 3.56 -14.31 7.24
CA MET A 228 3.27 -15.22 6.14
C MET A 228 2.47 -14.52 5.01
N LEU A 229 1.40 -13.79 5.35
CA LEU A 229 0.57 -13.07 4.38
C LEU A 229 1.34 -11.99 3.61
N THR A 230 2.30 -11.32 4.24
CA THR A 230 3.12 -10.31 3.54
C THR A 230 4.09 -10.96 2.56
N ASN A 231 4.52 -12.19 2.82
CA ASN A 231 5.49 -12.92 2.00
C ASN A 231 4.86 -13.89 0.98
N TYR A 232 3.54 -14.16 0.99
CA TYR A 232 2.92 -15.17 0.15
C TYR A 232 3.14 -14.93 -1.36
N ARG A 233 3.36 -13.69 -1.81
CA ARG A 233 3.64 -13.35 -3.21
C ARG A 233 4.90 -14.02 -3.77
N PHE A 234 5.79 -14.47 -2.90
CA PHE A 234 7.02 -15.15 -3.29
C PHE A 234 6.83 -16.67 -3.34
N ASP A 235 5.87 -17.20 -2.55
CA ASP A 235 5.61 -18.63 -2.45
C ASP A 235 4.23 -18.86 -1.83
N GLU A 236 3.36 -19.57 -2.53
CA GLU A 236 2.00 -19.91 -2.07
C GLU A 236 1.99 -20.73 -0.76
N ARG A 237 3.09 -21.39 -0.41
CA ARG A 237 3.21 -22.10 0.86
C ARG A 237 3.01 -21.18 2.05
N TYR A 238 3.40 -19.91 1.96
CA TYR A 238 3.18 -18.93 3.00
C TYR A 238 1.69 -18.72 3.31
N LEU A 239 0.82 -18.77 2.28
CA LEU A 239 -0.62 -18.67 2.51
C LEU A 239 -1.15 -19.84 3.34
N ARG A 240 -0.64 -21.05 3.11
CA ARG A 240 -0.98 -22.25 3.90
C ARG A 240 -0.53 -22.11 5.35
N TYR A 241 0.66 -21.58 5.60
CA TYR A 241 1.16 -21.35 6.96
C TYR A 241 0.35 -20.26 7.68
N ALA A 242 -0.03 -19.17 6.98
CA ALA A 242 -0.93 -18.18 7.55
C ALA A 242 -2.27 -18.82 7.96
N TYR A 243 -2.84 -19.68 7.11
CA TYR A 243 -4.07 -20.42 7.43
C TYR A 243 -3.92 -21.29 8.68
N LEU A 244 -2.80 -22.00 8.83
CA LEU A 244 -2.53 -22.80 10.02
C LEU A 244 -2.45 -21.95 11.29
N SER A 245 -1.84 -20.77 11.23
CA SER A 245 -1.80 -19.83 12.36
C SER A 245 -3.22 -19.36 12.76
N TYR A 246 -4.08 -19.07 11.80
CA TYR A 246 -5.50 -18.74 12.10
C TYR A 246 -6.27 -19.95 12.63
N TYR A 247 -5.98 -21.16 12.16
CA TYR A 247 -6.61 -22.37 12.66
C TYR A 247 -6.24 -22.60 14.14
N GLN A 248 -5.00 -22.38 14.53
CA GLN A 248 -4.56 -22.45 15.94
C GLN A 248 -5.32 -21.46 16.83
N ILE A 249 -5.73 -20.29 16.33
CA ILE A 249 -6.61 -19.38 17.08
C ILE A 249 -7.96 -20.05 17.37
N LEU A 250 -8.53 -20.79 16.42
CA LEU A 250 -9.80 -21.50 16.62
C LEU A 250 -9.64 -22.62 17.67
N GLU A 251 -8.52 -23.35 17.67
CA GLU A 251 -8.21 -24.39 18.68
C GLU A 251 -8.13 -23.76 20.08
N LEU A 252 -7.47 -22.61 20.24
CA LEU A 252 -7.40 -21.90 21.52
C LEU A 252 -8.81 -21.53 22.07
N PHE A 253 -9.76 -21.18 21.20
CA PHE A 253 -11.15 -20.95 21.60
C PHE A 253 -11.84 -22.24 22.01
N ALA A 254 -11.64 -23.34 21.28
CA ALA A 254 -12.27 -24.62 21.58
C ALA A 254 -11.79 -25.20 22.92
N GLU A 255 -10.49 -25.10 23.23
CA GLU A 255 -9.89 -25.56 24.50
C GLU A 255 -10.45 -24.82 25.71
N THR A 256 -10.89 -23.59 25.56
CA THR A 256 -11.43 -22.79 26.66
C THR A 256 -12.94 -22.96 26.87
N GLY A 257 -13.59 -23.82 26.07
CA GLY A 257 -15.03 -24.07 26.16
C GLY A 257 -15.90 -22.88 25.77
N THR A 258 -15.36 -21.94 24.99
CA THR A 258 -16.03 -20.71 24.54
C THR A 258 -16.45 -20.78 23.08
N GLY A 259 -16.51 -22.00 22.53
CA GLY A 259 -17.01 -22.26 21.16
C GLY A 259 -18.52 -22.22 21.05
#